data_31140e42dd4031787765ac104c770e29
#
_entry.id   31140e42dd4031787765ac104c770e29
#
_cell.length_a   1.000
_cell.length_b   1.000
_cell.length_c   1.000
_cell.angle_alpha   90.00
_cell.angle_beta   90.00
_cell.angle_gamma   90.00
#
_symmetry.space_group_name_H-M   'P 1'
#
loop_
_entity.id
_entity.type
_entity.pdbx_description
1 polymer ?
#
loop_
_entity_poly.entity_id
_entity_poly.type
_entity_poly.pdbx_seq_one_letter_code
_entity_poly.pdbx_strand_id
1 'polypeptide(L)'
;MGETDVMEKRQHKQKEVLMTEGPIWRCLLLFALPLMAGNLFQQLYNTVDSIVVGNFVGKEALAAVGSTDSVINTFIGFFSGMSTGAGVIISQYYGGKKEEKVSIAVQTTIALTLCMSILCTVLALLLVPSLLRLMGTPEDVFPEAATYRRIYFIGVTGLLFYNMGSGILRAVGDSRRPLYFLIFCAVLNTLLDLLFVAVLRFGIAGAAWATILSQGISALLTLFVLTREKACYRIIWSKVRLDPNMTKKIFFLGLPAAIQMAVTSFSNVFVQAYINRFGSAAMAGWSSYGKIDKFCVLPIQSLSLGVTTFVGQNLGARKIDRVRQSTKVGTLLCFAVAILITIPVLIFARPLVSMFNRTPEVLDYGTLFIRLEMPFYLALCVNQVHAGTLRGIGNTKAPMVIMMSCFIVFRQIYLYTVTQFTDSVIAVALGYPLGWLLCSILLFTYYRHTKLEMYLR
;
A
#
# COMPACT_ATOMS: atom_id res chain seq x y z
N MET A 1 21.29 -17.52 -34.84
CA MET A 1 20.67 -16.66 -33.82
C MET A 1 20.23 -15.39 -34.53
N GLY A 2 18.93 -15.33 -34.93
CA GLY A 2 18.47 -14.36 -35.95
C GLY A 2 18.26 -12.96 -35.38
N GLU A 3 18.23 -11.95 -36.23
CA GLU A 3 17.93 -10.54 -35.89
C GLU A 3 16.62 -10.36 -35.10
N THR A 4 15.66 -11.21 -35.32
CA THR A 4 14.40 -11.28 -34.55
C THR A 4 14.62 -11.58 -33.06
N ASP A 5 15.55 -12.46 -32.72
CA ASP A 5 15.90 -12.83 -31.32
C ASP A 5 16.62 -11.69 -30.60
N VAL A 6 17.39 -10.90 -31.35
CA VAL A 6 18.10 -9.71 -30.85
C VAL A 6 17.15 -8.52 -30.68
N MET A 7 16.17 -8.35 -31.59
CA MET A 7 15.13 -7.33 -31.46
C MET A 7 14.14 -7.66 -30.32
N GLU A 8 13.71 -8.89 -30.16
CA GLU A 8 12.87 -9.32 -29.03
C GLU A 8 13.58 -9.13 -27.69
N LYS A 9 14.88 -9.46 -27.59
CA LYS A 9 15.69 -9.20 -26.39
C LYS A 9 15.89 -7.69 -26.12
N ARG A 10 15.97 -6.85 -27.16
CA ARG A 10 16.02 -5.39 -27.01
C ARG A 10 14.67 -4.81 -26.57
N GLN A 11 13.56 -5.29 -27.10
CA GLN A 11 12.21 -4.87 -26.67
C GLN A 11 11.89 -5.33 -25.26
N HIS A 12 12.36 -6.50 -24.81
CA HIS A 12 12.23 -6.97 -23.43
C HIS A 12 13.06 -6.10 -22.47
N LYS A 13 14.29 -5.71 -22.86
CA LYS A 13 15.13 -4.78 -22.06
C LYS A 13 14.52 -3.38 -21.91
N GLN A 14 13.63 -2.94 -22.81
CA GLN A 14 12.98 -1.62 -22.72
C GLN A 14 11.82 -1.59 -21.73
N LYS A 15 11.26 -2.75 -21.34
CA LYS A 15 10.11 -2.85 -20.42
C LYS A 15 10.51 -2.90 -18.95
N GLU A 16 11.71 -3.38 -18.63
CA GLU A 16 12.21 -3.57 -17.27
C GLU A 16 13.26 -2.51 -16.93
N VAL A 17 13.16 -1.94 -15.74
CA VAL A 17 14.23 -1.07 -15.21
C VAL A 17 15.32 -1.96 -14.61
N LEU A 18 16.47 -2.04 -15.29
CA LEU A 18 17.64 -2.75 -14.77
C LEU A 18 18.16 -2.06 -13.51
N MET A 19 17.78 -2.57 -12.34
CA MET A 19 18.12 -1.96 -11.04
C MET A 19 19.59 -2.16 -10.66
N THR A 20 20.27 -3.13 -11.28
CA THR A 20 21.67 -3.48 -10.97
C THR A 20 22.68 -2.64 -11.76
N GLU A 21 22.25 -1.82 -12.71
CA GLU A 21 23.10 -1.02 -13.60
C GLU A 21 22.62 0.44 -13.67
N GLY A 22 23.49 1.33 -14.11
CA GLY A 22 23.17 2.75 -14.31
C GLY A 22 23.08 3.58 -13.02
N PRO A 23 22.72 4.88 -13.15
CA PRO A 23 22.60 5.80 -12.01
C PRO A 23 21.44 5.44 -11.09
N ILE A 24 21.69 5.39 -9.80
CA ILE A 24 20.73 4.93 -8.78
C ILE A 24 19.45 5.78 -8.78
N TRP A 25 19.60 7.11 -8.79
CA TRP A 25 18.47 8.03 -8.76
C TRP A 25 17.52 7.84 -9.96
N ARG A 26 18.08 7.56 -11.15
CA ARG A 26 17.32 7.32 -12.37
C ARG A 26 16.52 6.00 -12.27
N CYS A 27 17.16 4.94 -11.77
CA CYS A 27 16.50 3.65 -11.56
C CYS A 27 15.33 3.80 -10.59
N LEU A 28 15.53 4.50 -9.46
CA LEU A 28 14.49 4.71 -8.45
C LEU A 28 13.33 5.55 -8.99
N LEU A 29 13.61 6.66 -9.70
CA LEU A 29 12.56 7.51 -10.25
C LEU A 29 11.78 6.82 -11.37
N LEU A 30 12.46 6.18 -12.35
CA LEU A 30 11.78 5.48 -13.44
C LEU A 30 10.91 4.33 -12.96
N PHE A 31 11.26 3.72 -11.83
CA PHE A 31 10.45 2.69 -11.20
C PHE A 31 9.30 3.28 -10.35
N ALA A 32 9.58 4.32 -9.57
CA ALA A 32 8.61 4.91 -8.65
C ALA A 32 7.51 5.73 -9.36
N LEU A 33 7.84 6.44 -10.45
CA LEU A 33 6.87 7.28 -11.17
C LEU A 33 5.62 6.51 -11.66
N PRO A 34 5.76 5.33 -12.32
CA PRO A 34 4.58 4.53 -12.65
C PRO A 34 3.78 4.07 -11.44
N LEU A 35 4.45 3.75 -10.33
CA LEU A 35 3.76 3.36 -9.10
C LEU A 35 2.99 4.53 -8.47
N MET A 36 3.59 5.72 -8.48
CA MET A 36 2.92 6.95 -8.01
C MET A 36 1.67 7.24 -8.85
N ALA A 37 1.80 7.19 -10.17
CA ALA A 37 0.67 7.37 -11.08
C ALA A 37 -0.42 6.32 -10.83
N GLY A 38 -0.05 5.04 -10.69
CA GLY A 38 -0.99 3.96 -10.40
C GLY A 38 -1.75 4.16 -9.10
N ASN A 39 -1.03 4.49 -8.02
CA ASN A 39 -1.64 4.76 -6.72
C ASN A 39 -2.57 5.99 -6.77
N LEU A 40 -2.21 7.02 -7.55
CA LEU A 40 -3.05 8.19 -7.78
C LEU A 40 -4.35 7.80 -8.49
N PHE A 41 -4.27 7.03 -9.59
CA PHE A 41 -5.45 6.52 -10.29
C PHE A 41 -6.33 5.67 -9.38
N GLN A 42 -5.72 4.84 -8.52
CA GLN A 42 -6.46 4.05 -7.53
C GLN A 42 -7.22 4.95 -6.54
N GLN A 43 -6.60 6.02 -6.07
CA GLN A 43 -7.27 6.95 -5.16
C GLN A 43 -8.38 7.72 -5.85
N LEU A 44 -8.19 8.09 -7.13
CA LEU A 44 -9.22 8.76 -7.93
C LEU A 44 -10.45 7.87 -8.15
N TYR A 45 -10.27 6.59 -8.55
CA TYR A 45 -11.43 5.73 -8.76
C TYR A 45 -12.18 5.44 -7.45
N ASN A 46 -11.50 5.27 -6.31
CA ASN A 46 -12.18 5.12 -5.01
C ASN A 46 -13.03 6.36 -4.67
N THR A 47 -12.57 7.54 -5.07
CA THR A 47 -13.32 8.78 -4.89
C THR A 47 -14.55 8.81 -5.80
N VAL A 48 -14.40 8.40 -7.08
CA VAL A 48 -15.51 8.34 -8.04
C VAL A 48 -16.57 7.33 -7.60
N ASP A 49 -16.16 6.12 -7.16
CA ASP A 49 -17.06 5.11 -6.60
C ASP A 49 -17.90 5.68 -5.44
N SER A 50 -17.25 6.36 -4.49
CA SER A 50 -17.95 7.01 -3.38
C SER A 50 -18.93 8.10 -3.84
N ILE A 51 -18.60 8.87 -4.88
CA ILE A 51 -19.47 9.89 -5.48
C ILE A 51 -20.69 9.22 -6.14
N VAL A 52 -20.48 8.15 -6.91
CA VAL A 52 -21.57 7.43 -7.58
C VAL A 52 -22.52 6.81 -6.55
N VAL A 53 -21.98 6.09 -5.56
CA VAL A 53 -22.81 5.50 -4.49
C VAL A 53 -23.59 6.58 -3.73
N GLY A 54 -22.91 7.65 -3.32
CA GLY A 54 -23.56 8.73 -2.55
C GLY A 54 -24.68 9.45 -3.30
N ASN A 55 -24.52 9.67 -4.61
CA ASN A 55 -25.51 10.43 -5.40
C ASN A 55 -26.67 9.56 -5.93
N PHE A 56 -26.43 8.29 -6.25
CA PHE A 56 -27.42 7.44 -6.91
C PHE A 56 -28.06 6.40 -5.98
N VAL A 57 -27.40 6.01 -4.87
CA VAL A 57 -27.96 5.02 -3.92
C VAL A 57 -28.46 5.69 -2.65
N GLY A 58 -27.67 6.61 -2.09
CA GLY A 58 -28.05 7.40 -0.93
C GLY A 58 -27.05 7.36 0.22
N LYS A 59 -27.40 8.06 1.31
CA LYS A 59 -26.50 8.27 2.45
C LYS A 59 -26.23 6.99 3.27
N GLU A 60 -27.20 6.09 3.37
CA GLU A 60 -27.07 4.82 4.07
C GLU A 60 -26.07 3.91 3.37
N ALA A 61 -26.13 3.84 2.03
CA ALA A 61 -25.17 3.08 1.23
C ALA A 61 -23.75 3.67 1.29
N LEU A 62 -23.64 5.01 1.26
CA LEU A 62 -22.33 5.66 1.42
C LEU A 62 -21.73 5.39 2.82
N ALA A 63 -22.57 5.40 3.87
CA ALA A 63 -22.16 5.04 5.22
C ALA A 63 -21.74 3.55 5.30
N ALA A 64 -22.46 2.66 4.61
CA ALA A 64 -22.13 1.24 4.53
C ALA A 64 -20.75 1.01 3.87
N VAL A 65 -20.47 1.66 2.74
CA VAL A 65 -19.15 1.62 2.07
C VAL A 65 -18.07 2.15 3.02
N GLY A 66 -18.25 3.35 3.59
CA GLY A 66 -17.27 3.97 4.48
C GLY A 66 -16.97 3.15 5.73
N SER A 67 -17.99 2.52 6.36
CA SER A 67 -17.80 1.63 7.51
C SER A 67 -17.01 0.36 7.15
N THR A 68 -17.07 -0.04 5.89
CA THR A 68 -16.42 -1.23 5.36
C THR A 68 -14.93 -0.98 5.05
N ASP A 69 -14.56 0.25 4.69
CA ASP A 69 -13.21 0.63 4.26
C ASP A 69 -12.13 0.25 5.26
N SER A 70 -12.37 0.44 6.56
CA SER A 70 -11.36 0.12 7.59
C SER A 70 -11.01 -1.37 7.62
N VAL A 71 -12.00 -2.24 7.46
CA VAL A 71 -11.81 -3.70 7.41
C VAL A 71 -11.09 -4.08 6.12
N ILE A 72 -11.57 -3.58 4.98
CA ILE A 72 -10.98 -3.84 3.67
C ILE A 72 -9.51 -3.38 3.65
N ASN A 73 -9.21 -2.17 4.13
CA ASN A 73 -7.85 -1.64 4.17
C ASN A 73 -6.92 -2.46 5.08
N THR A 74 -7.43 -3.04 6.18
CA THR A 74 -6.67 -3.97 7.02
C THR A 74 -6.29 -5.24 6.25
N PHE A 75 -7.24 -5.82 5.52
CA PHE A 75 -6.97 -6.98 4.65
C PHE A 75 -6.00 -6.63 3.51
N ILE A 76 -6.23 -5.53 2.80
CA ILE A 76 -5.33 -5.05 1.74
C ILE A 76 -3.92 -4.86 2.30
N GLY A 77 -3.78 -4.21 3.46
CA GLY A 77 -2.50 -4.02 4.14
C GLY A 77 -1.80 -5.34 4.43
N PHE A 78 -2.52 -6.32 4.98
CA PHE A 78 -1.98 -7.65 5.25
C PHE A 78 -1.45 -8.32 3.98
N PHE A 79 -2.23 -8.34 2.92
CA PHE A 79 -1.81 -8.97 1.66
C PHE A 79 -0.73 -8.20 0.92
N SER A 80 -0.72 -6.87 1.01
CA SER A 80 0.38 -6.04 0.51
C SER A 80 1.71 -6.36 1.20
N GLY A 81 1.67 -6.59 2.52
CA GLY A 81 2.83 -7.04 3.28
C GLY A 81 3.32 -8.42 2.83
N MET A 82 2.40 -9.38 2.63
CA MET A 82 2.74 -10.71 2.09
C MET A 82 3.34 -10.60 0.67
N SER A 83 2.75 -9.77 -0.20
CA SER A 83 3.27 -9.48 -1.54
C SER A 83 4.67 -8.87 -1.49
N THR A 84 4.94 -7.98 -0.53
CA THR A 84 6.28 -7.41 -0.29
C THR A 84 7.28 -8.50 0.07
N GLY A 85 6.92 -9.45 0.94
CA GLY A 85 7.79 -10.56 1.30
C GLY A 85 8.16 -11.46 0.12
N ALA A 86 7.17 -11.84 -0.69
CA ALA A 86 7.40 -12.59 -1.93
C ALA A 86 8.25 -11.79 -2.92
N GLY A 87 7.94 -10.49 -3.10
CA GLY A 87 8.67 -9.59 -3.97
C GLY A 87 10.15 -9.45 -3.58
N VAL A 88 10.46 -9.37 -2.29
CA VAL A 88 11.86 -9.32 -1.80
C VAL A 88 12.63 -10.59 -2.19
N ILE A 89 12.05 -11.76 -2.00
CA ILE A 89 12.70 -13.05 -2.36
C ILE A 89 12.93 -13.11 -3.88
N ILE A 90 11.91 -12.80 -4.65
CA ILE A 90 11.98 -12.81 -6.12
C ILE A 90 13.04 -11.82 -6.60
N SER A 91 13.05 -10.58 -6.07
CA SER A 91 14.02 -9.55 -6.45
C SER A 91 15.46 -9.96 -6.13
N GLN A 92 15.72 -10.59 -4.98
CA GLN A 92 17.03 -11.08 -4.60
C GLN A 92 17.48 -12.21 -5.53
N TYR A 93 16.63 -13.18 -5.84
CA TYR A 93 16.99 -14.27 -6.77
C TYR A 93 17.15 -13.76 -8.20
N TYR A 94 16.31 -12.82 -8.63
CA TYR A 94 16.37 -12.20 -9.95
C TYR A 94 17.67 -11.41 -10.13
N GLY A 95 18.02 -10.55 -9.17
CA GLY A 95 19.28 -9.82 -9.17
C GLY A 95 20.51 -10.73 -9.14
N GLY A 96 20.42 -11.87 -8.43
CA GLY A 96 21.46 -12.91 -8.38
C GLY A 96 21.49 -13.83 -9.60
N LYS A 97 20.65 -13.61 -10.62
CA LYS A 97 20.52 -14.43 -11.83
C LYS A 97 20.26 -15.93 -11.52
N LYS A 98 19.57 -16.22 -10.43
CA LYS A 98 19.19 -17.59 -10.00
C LYS A 98 17.83 -17.97 -10.60
N GLU A 99 17.76 -18.14 -11.92
CA GLU A 99 16.52 -18.28 -12.69
C GLU A 99 15.59 -19.39 -12.18
N GLU A 100 16.15 -20.56 -11.85
CA GLU A 100 15.38 -21.69 -11.30
C GLU A 100 14.70 -21.31 -9.98
N LYS A 101 15.43 -20.62 -9.08
CA LYS A 101 14.87 -20.16 -7.78
C LYS A 101 13.83 -19.06 -7.97
N VAL A 102 13.97 -18.18 -8.98
CA VAL A 102 12.94 -17.22 -9.38
C VAL A 102 11.68 -17.97 -9.79
N SER A 103 11.80 -18.95 -10.68
CA SER A 103 10.65 -19.74 -11.13
C SER A 103 9.95 -20.43 -9.95
N ILE A 104 10.70 -21.14 -9.06
CA ILE A 104 10.12 -21.78 -7.88
C ILE A 104 9.39 -20.74 -6.99
N ALA A 105 9.99 -19.57 -6.78
CA ALA A 105 9.40 -18.51 -5.95
C ALA A 105 8.10 -17.99 -6.55
N VAL A 106 8.06 -17.79 -7.88
CA VAL A 106 6.84 -17.34 -8.60
C VAL A 106 5.74 -18.39 -8.51
N GLN A 107 6.03 -19.67 -8.83
CA GLN A 107 5.02 -20.74 -8.78
C GLN A 107 4.47 -20.91 -7.35
N THR A 108 5.35 -20.88 -6.34
CA THR A 108 4.95 -20.96 -4.94
C THR A 108 4.11 -19.75 -4.52
N THR A 109 4.45 -18.54 -4.99
CA THR A 109 3.69 -17.32 -4.70
C THR A 109 2.27 -17.42 -5.25
N ILE A 110 2.09 -17.92 -6.49
CA ILE A 110 0.77 -18.12 -7.10
C ILE A 110 -0.05 -19.18 -6.34
N ALA A 111 0.56 -20.32 -6.01
CA ALA A 111 -0.10 -21.36 -5.22
C ALA A 111 -0.51 -20.85 -3.83
N LEU A 112 0.38 -20.11 -3.17
CA LEU A 112 0.11 -19.49 -1.87
C LEU A 112 -1.02 -18.46 -1.96
N THR A 113 -1.06 -17.65 -3.02
CA THR A 113 -2.14 -16.69 -3.26
C THR A 113 -3.50 -17.39 -3.36
N LEU A 114 -3.56 -18.51 -4.08
CA LEU A 114 -4.79 -19.30 -4.18
C LEU A 114 -5.24 -19.82 -2.81
N CYS A 115 -4.35 -20.44 -2.06
CA CYS A 115 -4.67 -20.96 -0.71
C CYS A 115 -5.14 -19.83 0.22
N MET A 116 -4.42 -18.72 0.24
CA MET A 116 -4.75 -17.57 1.08
C MET A 116 -6.07 -16.91 0.66
N SER A 117 -6.37 -16.83 -0.65
CA SER A 117 -7.62 -16.24 -1.12
C SER A 117 -8.83 -17.07 -0.71
N ILE A 118 -8.75 -18.39 -0.84
CA ILE A 118 -9.81 -19.29 -0.38
C ILE A 118 -10.03 -19.16 1.13
N LEU A 119 -8.94 -19.23 1.90
CA LEU A 119 -8.99 -19.08 3.36
C LEU A 119 -9.61 -17.73 3.77
N CYS A 120 -9.15 -16.64 3.12
CA CYS A 120 -9.66 -15.30 3.39
C CYS A 120 -11.13 -15.16 3.05
N THR A 121 -11.58 -15.66 1.90
CA THR A 121 -12.99 -15.63 1.50
C THR A 121 -13.85 -16.37 2.51
N VAL A 122 -13.48 -17.61 2.87
CA VAL A 122 -14.25 -18.42 3.82
C VAL A 122 -14.33 -17.74 5.19
N LEU A 123 -13.18 -17.32 5.74
CA LEU A 123 -13.14 -16.66 7.05
C LEU A 123 -13.93 -15.34 7.04
N ALA A 124 -13.77 -14.54 6.00
CA ALA A 124 -14.46 -13.26 5.91
C ALA A 124 -15.99 -13.46 5.80
N LEU A 125 -16.47 -14.38 4.97
CA LEU A 125 -17.89 -14.66 4.84
C LEU A 125 -18.51 -15.16 6.16
N LEU A 126 -17.79 -15.99 6.91
CA LEU A 126 -18.24 -16.46 8.23
C LEU A 126 -18.25 -15.34 9.28
N LEU A 127 -17.28 -14.42 9.22
CA LEU A 127 -17.09 -13.39 10.24
C LEU A 127 -17.84 -12.08 9.94
N VAL A 128 -18.33 -11.86 8.70
CA VAL A 128 -19.00 -10.60 8.31
C VAL A 128 -20.08 -10.16 9.29
N PRO A 129 -21.06 -10.98 9.70
CA PRO A 129 -22.11 -10.53 10.62
C PRO A 129 -21.56 -10.14 11.99
N SER A 130 -20.62 -10.93 12.51
CA SER A 130 -20.00 -10.67 13.81
C SER A 130 -19.14 -9.41 13.80
N LEU A 131 -18.39 -9.16 12.73
CA LEU A 131 -17.60 -7.95 12.57
C LEU A 131 -18.46 -6.69 12.49
N LEU A 132 -19.60 -6.74 11.77
CA LEU A 132 -20.53 -5.63 11.69
C LEU A 132 -21.12 -5.27 13.04
N ARG A 133 -21.54 -6.29 13.82
CA ARG A 133 -22.07 -6.09 15.18
C ARG A 133 -21.01 -5.54 16.12
N LEU A 134 -19.79 -6.06 16.07
CA LEU A 134 -18.65 -5.58 16.89
C LEU A 134 -18.31 -4.11 16.59
N MET A 135 -18.50 -3.68 15.34
CA MET A 135 -18.27 -2.29 14.92
C MET A 135 -19.43 -1.35 15.28
N GLY A 136 -20.51 -1.84 15.89
CA GLY A 136 -21.68 -1.04 16.24
C GLY A 136 -22.38 -0.46 15.02
N THR A 137 -22.42 -1.20 13.89
CA THR A 137 -23.11 -0.75 12.68
C THR A 137 -24.58 -0.54 12.97
N PRO A 138 -25.17 0.65 12.70
CA PRO A 138 -26.59 0.93 12.92
C PRO A 138 -27.49 -0.06 12.17
N GLU A 139 -28.67 -0.35 12.73
CA GLU A 139 -29.58 -1.36 12.18
C GLU A 139 -30.11 -1.00 10.78
N ASP A 140 -30.27 0.28 10.48
CA ASP A 140 -30.67 0.80 9.18
C ASP A 140 -29.61 0.62 8.09
N VAL A 141 -28.31 0.63 8.46
CA VAL A 141 -27.17 0.46 7.55
C VAL A 141 -26.74 -1.01 7.45
N PHE A 142 -27.09 -1.84 8.43
CA PHE A 142 -26.59 -3.22 8.55
C PHE A 142 -26.88 -4.10 7.32
N PRO A 143 -28.09 -4.12 6.72
CA PRO A 143 -28.37 -4.97 5.55
C PRO A 143 -27.51 -4.60 4.33
N GLU A 144 -27.33 -3.31 4.08
CA GLU A 144 -26.52 -2.81 2.97
C GLU A 144 -25.04 -3.10 3.18
N ALA A 145 -24.52 -2.85 4.38
CA ALA A 145 -23.14 -3.16 4.75
C ALA A 145 -22.86 -4.67 4.67
N ALA A 146 -23.79 -5.51 5.09
CA ALA A 146 -23.65 -6.96 4.99
C ALA A 146 -23.64 -7.43 3.53
N THR A 147 -24.51 -6.88 2.69
CA THR A 147 -24.61 -7.21 1.26
C THR A 147 -23.31 -6.79 0.53
N TYR A 148 -22.87 -5.55 0.74
CA TYR A 148 -21.63 -5.03 0.14
C TYR A 148 -20.44 -5.90 0.51
N ARG A 149 -20.26 -6.20 1.81
CA ARG A 149 -19.13 -7.02 2.29
C ARG A 149 -19.15 -8.44 1.76
N ARG A 150 -20.31 -9.09 1.74
CA ARG A 150 -20.42 -10.46 1.20
C ARG A 150 -19.98 -10.51 -0.25
N ILE A 151 -20.49 -9.60 -1.10
CA ILE A 151 -20.11 -9.53 -2.50
C ILE A 151 -18.59 -9.23 -2.62
N TYR A 152 -18.10 -8.23 -1.90
CA TYR A 152 -16.70 -7.85 -1.92
C TYR A 152 -15.75 -9.03 -1.59
N PHE A 153 -16.06 -9.78 -0.51
CA PHE A 153 -15.22 -10.90 -0.09
C PHE A 153 -15.32 -12.12 -1.01
N ILE A 154 -16.42 -12.32 -1.72
CA ILE A 154 -16.49 -13.32 -2.80
C ILE A 154 -15.46 -12.97 -3.90
N GLY A 155 -15.31 -11.69 -4.22
CA GLY A 155 -14.37 -11.23 -5.25
C GLY A 155 -12.95 -10.94 -4.77
N VAL A 156 -12.64 -11.09 -3.48
CA VAL A 156 -11.31 -10.77 -2.92
C VAL A 156 -10.17 -11.54 -3.59
N THR A 157 -10.44 -12.71 -4.14
CA THR A 157 -9.49 -13.52 -4.91
C THR A 157 -8.88 -12.70 -6.06
N GLY A 158 -9.69 -11.94 -6.80
CA GLY A 158 -9.20 -11.04 -7.87
C GLY A 158 -8.21 -10.01 -7.35
N LEU A 159 -8.57 -9.32 -6.26
CA LEU A 159 -7.68 -8.36 -5.59
C LEU A 159 -6.34 -8.98 -5.19
N LEU A 160 -6.36 -10.19 -4.62
CA LEU A 160 -5.16 -10.86 -4.15
C LEU A 160 -4.25 -11.28 -5.30
N PHE A 161 -4.80 -11.87 -6.35
CA PHE A 161 -4.04 -12.24 -7.55
C PHE A 161 -3.45 -11.01 -8.25
N TYR A 162 -4.20 -9.90 -8.34
CA TYR A 162 -3.66 -8.65 -8.86
C TYR A 162 -2.48 -8.13 -8.01
N ASN A 163 -2.63 -8.08 -6.69
CA ASN A 163 -1.58 -7.56 -5.80
C ASN A 163 -0.32 -8.43 -5.82
N MET A 164 -0.48 -9.75 -5.78
CA MET A 164 0.66 -10.67 -5.80
C MET A 164 1.32 -10.72 -7.17
N GLY A 165 0.56 -10.77 -8.25
CA GLY A 165 1.08 -10.73 -9.61
C GLY A 165 1.79 -9.42 -9.94
N SER A 166 1.22 -8.28 -9.52
CA SER A 166 1.89 -6.98 -9.59
C SER A 166 3.16 -6.95 -8.74
N GLY A 167 3.17 -7.63 -7.58
CA GLY A 167 4.35 -7.81 -6.74
C GLY A 167 5.47 -8.57 -7.47
N ILE A 168 5.14 -9.62 -8.22
CA ILE A 168 6.10 -10.37 -9.04
C ILE A 168 6.68 -9.47 -10.13
N LEU A 169 5.85 -8.72 -10.88
CA LEU A 169 6.32 -7.79 -11.91
C LEU A 169 7.22 -6.70 -11.32
N ARG A 170 6.83 -6.11 -10.20
CA ARG A 170 7.65 -5.12 -9.49
C ARG A 170 8.99 -5.69 -9.04
N ALA A 171 9.02 -6.92 -8.55
CA ALA A 171 10.25 -7.56 -8.08
C ALA A 171 11.33 -7.71 -9.17
N VAL A 172 10.91 -7.87 -10.43
CA VAL A 172 11.82 -7.94 -11.58
C VAL A 172 12.11 -6.55 -12.21
N GLY A 173 11.53 -5.47 -11.67
CA GLY A 173 11.77 -4.11 -12.13
C GLY A 173 10.71 -3.54 -13.08
N ASP A 174 9.63 -4.27 -13.32
CA ASP A 174 8.51 -3.80 -14.15
C ASP A 174 7.41 -3.14 -13.29
N SER A 175 7.41 -1.84 -13.24
CA SER A 175 6.36 -1.04 -12.61
C SER A 175 5.32 -0.49 -13.59
N ARG A 176 5.57 -0.59 -14.91
CA ARG A 176 4.70 -0.01 -15.94
C ARG A 176 3.47 -0.87 -16.22
N ARG A 177 3.65 -2.19 -16.35
CA ARG A 177 2.52 -3.09 -16.61
C ARG A 177 1.48 -3.06 -15.48
N PRO A 178 1.84 -3.13 -14.19
CA PRO A 178 0.89 -2.91 -13.10
C PRO A 178 0.12 -1.59 -13.19
N LEU A 179 0.77 -0.51 -13.61
CA LEU A 179 0.11 0.79 -13.83
C LEU A 179 -0.97 0.67 -14.92
N TYR A 180 -0.65 0.08 -16.08
CA TYR A 180 -1.62 -0.05 -17.17
C TYR A 180 -2.84 -0.89 -16.78
N PHE A 181 -2.62 -1.98 -16.03
CA PHE A 181 -3.72 -2.80 -15.51
C PHE A 181 -4.58 -2.03 -14.52
N LEU A 182 -3.96 -1.20 -13.69
CA LEU A 182 -4.69 -0.39 -12.71
C LEU A 182 -5.49 0.73 -13.38
N ILE A 183 -4.92 1.43 -14.38
CA ILE A 183 -5.67 2.43 -15.17
C ILE A 183 -6.87 1.79 -15.86
N PHE A 184 -6.66 0.64 -16.50
CA PHE A 184 -7.74 -0.10 -17.16
C PHE A 184 -8.83 -0.50 -16.14
N CYS A 185 -8.42 -1.02 -14.97
CA CYS A 185 -9.32 -1.35 -13.87
C CYS A 185 -10.14 -0.14 -13.41
N ALA A 186 -9.49 1.02 -13.22
CA ALA A 186 -10.14 2.23 -12.75
C ALA A 186 -11.21 2.74 -13.74
N VAL A 187 -10.88 2.75 -15.02
CA VAL A 187 -11.84 3.14 -16.08
C VAL A 187 -13.00 2.15 -16.14
N LEU A 188 -12.71 0.86 -16.15
CA LEU A 188 -13.72 -0.20 -16.20
C LEU A 188 -14.63 -0.15 -14.97
N ASN A 189 -14.06 0.01 -13.77
CA ASN A 189 -14.84 0.14 -12.54
C ASN A 189 -15.80 1.33 -12.61
N THR A 190 -15.33 2.52 -13.02
CA THR A 190 -16.18 3.69 -13.18
C THR A 190 -17.34 3.44 -14.16
N LEU A 191 -17.06 2.79 -15.31
CA LEU A 191 -18.09 2.46 -16.29
C LEU A 191 -19.10 1.46 -15.74
N LEU A 192 -18.64 0.44 -15.02
CA LEU A 192 -19.51 -0.55 -14.38
C LEU A 192 -20.33 0.04 -13.24
N ASP A 193 -19.77 0.96 -12.45
CA ASP A 193 -20.50 1.68 -11.40
C ASP A 193 -21.65 2.49 -12.01
N LEU A 194 -21.38 3.27 -13.05
CA LEU A 194 -22.44 4.01 -13.75
C LEU A 194 -23.50 3.07 -14.35
N LEU A 195 -23.07 1.95 -14.93
CA LEU A 195 -24.00 0.97 -15.50
C LEU A 195 -24.87 0.32 -14.41
N PHE A 196 -24.25 -0.24 -13.37
CA PHE A 196 -24.96 -1.05 -12.36
C PHE A 196 -25.70 -0.19 -11.36
N VAL A 197 -25.16 0.96 -10.98
CA VAL A 197 -25.75 1.82 -9.97
C VAL A 197 -26.71 2.84 -10.59
N ALA A 198 -26.26 3.61 -11.60
CA ALA A 198 -27.07 4.69 -12.17
C ALA A 198 -28.12 4.19 -13.18
N VAL A 199 -27.75 3.26 -14.07
CA VAL A 199 -28.65 2.77 -15.15
C VAL A 199 -29.51 1.61 -14.67
N LEU A 200 -28.88 0.51 -14.20
CA LEU A 200 -29.58 -0.72 -13.79
C LEU A 200 -30.17 -0.65 -12.37
N ARG A 201 -29.76 0.35 -11.58
CA ARG A 201 -30.28 0.61 -10.22
C ARG A 201 -30.16 -0.60 -9.27
N PHE A 202 -29.05 -1.33 -9.33
CA PHE A 202 -28.76 -2.44 -8.42
C PHE A 202 -28.36 -2.00 -7.02
N GLY A 203 -28.42 -0.69 -6.71
CA GLY A 203 -28.08 -0.14 -5.41
C GLY A 203 -26.61 -0.42 -5.04
N ILE A 204 -26.37 -0.65 -3.75
CA ILE A 204 -25.03 -0.90 -3.20
C ILE A 204 -24.42 -2.23 -3.74
N ALA A 205 -25.25 -3.21 -4.06
CA ALA A 205 -24.79 -4.46 -4.66
C ALA A 205 -24.15 -4.20 -6.04
N GLY A 206 -24.67 -3.22 -6.80
CA GLY A 206 -24.10 -2.81 -8.10
C GLY A 206 -22.69 -2.30 -7.96
N ALA A 207 -22.41 -1.42 -7.01
CA ALA A 207 -21.07 -0.91 -6.72
C ALA A 207 -20.10 -2.03 -6.29
N ALA A 208 -20.56 -2.94 -5.42
CA ALA A 208 -19.75 -4.10 -5.03
C ALA A 208 -19.40 -5.00 -6.23
N TRP A 209 -20.37 -5.29 -7.09
CA TRP A 209 -20.13 -6.08 -8.32
C TRP A 209 -19.20 -5.37 -9.29
N ALA A 210 -19.35 -4.06 -9.50
CA ALA A 210 -18.46 -3.28 -10.35
C ALA A 210 -17.00 -3.37 -9.87
N THR A 211 -16.79 -3.23 -8.57
CA THR A 211 -15.46 -3.32 -7.96
C THR A 211 -14.83 -4.69 -8.13
N ILE A 212 -15.54 -5.78 -7.80
CA ILE A 212 -14.95 -7.13 -7.88
C ILE A 212 -14.74 -7.60 -9.32
N LEU A 213 -15.61 -7.23 -10.25
CA LEU A 213 -15.44 -7.56 -11.67
C LEU A 213 -14.23 -6.83 -12.27
N SER A 214 -14.07 -5.53 -12.03
CA SER A 214 -12.92 -4.77 -12.51
C SER A 214 -11.60 -5.28 -11.92
N GLN A 215 -11.56 -5.61 -10.63
CA GLN A 215 -10.40 -6.22 -9.98
C GLN A 215 -10.12 -7.64 -10.51
N GLY A 216 -11.15 -8.44 -10.74
CA GLY A 216 -11.04 -9.77 -11.33
C GLY A 216 -10.43 -9.73 -12.74
N ILE A 217 -10.87 -8.79 -13.58
CA ILE A 217 -10.30 -8.59 -14.90
C ILE A 217 -8.84 -8.14 -14.84
N SER A 218 -8.49 -7.24 -13.92
CA SER A 218 -7.08 -6.85 -13.70
C SER A 218 -6.21 -8.02 -13.25
N ALA A 219 -6.74 -8.89 -12.41
CA ALA A 219 -6.06 -10.13 -12.02
C ALA A 219 -5.83 -11.05 -13.22
N LEU A 220 -6.87 -11.25 -14.05
CA LEU A 220 -6.76 -12.07 -15.27
C LEU A 220 -5.75 -11.49 -16.25
N LEU A 221 -5.72 -10.17 -16.47
CA LEU A 221 -4.72 -9.51 -17.31
C LEU A 221 -3.31 -9.72 -16.76
N THR A 222 -3.13 -9.58 -15.44
CA THR A 222 -1.83 -9.80 -14.79
C THR A 222 -1.37 -11.25 -14.94
N LEU A 223 -2.25 -12.22 -14.68
CA LEU A 223 -1.96 -13.64 -14.84
C LEU A 223 -1.69 -14.02 -16.29
N PHE A 224 -2.46 -13.46 -17.22
CA PHE A 224 -2.27 -13.68 -18.66
C PHE A 224 -0.88 -13.21 -19.12
N VAL A 225 -0.48 -11.99 -18.72
CA VAL A 225 0.84 -11.44 -19.05
C VAL A 225 1.94 -12.31 -18.45
N LEU A 226 1.84 -12.68 -17.16
CA LEU A 226 2.82 -13.54 -16.51
C LEU A 226 2.88 -14.95 -17.13
N THR A 227 1.78 -15.46 -17.65
CA THR A 227 1.74 -16.78 -18.33
C THR A 227 2.37 -16.72 -19.72
N ARG A 228 2.18 -15.61 -20.45
CA ARG A 228 2.72 -15.41 -21.80
C ARG A 228 4.19 -14.96 -21.82
N GLU A 229 4.74 -14.60 -20.67
CA GLU A 229 6.12 -14.15 -20.56
C GLU A 229 7.10 -15.26 -20.98
N LYS A 230 8.24 -14.88 -21.56
CA LYS A 230 9.32 -15.81 -21.96
C LYS A 230 10.46 -15.85 -20.91
N ALA A 231 10.40 -15.01 -19.88
CA ALA A 231 11.43 -14.88 -18.85
C ALA A 231 11.29 -15.93 -17.71
N CYS A 232 12.29 -16.00 -16.86
CA CYS A 232 12.34 -16.95 -15.75
C CYS A 232 11.21 -16.78 -14.70
N TYR A 233 10.54 -15.61 -14.67
CA TYR A 233 9.40 -15.33 -13.80
C TYR A 233 8.03 -15.68 -14.43
N ARG A 234 8.03 -16.42 -15.55
CA ARG A 234 6.81 -16.93 -16.19
C ARG A 234 6.03 -17.86 -15.27
N ILE A 235 4.70 -17.74 -15.28
CA ILE A 235 3.82 -18.72 -14.65
C ILE A 235 3.74 -19.97 -15.55
N ILE A 236 4.06 -21.11 -14.98
CA ILE A 236 3.93 -22.42 -15.62
C ILE A 236 2.92 -23.20 -14.78
N TRP A 237 1.67 -23.23 -15.24
CA TRP A 237 0.54 -23.78 -14.47
C TRP A 237 0.77 -25.22 -14.00
N SER A 238 1.43 -26.05 -14.79
CA SER A 238 1.79 -27.44 -14.41
C SER A 238 2.83 -27.52 -13.29
N LYS A 239 3.54 -26.43 -13.00
CA LYS A 239 4.55 -26.34 -11.94
C LYS A 239 4.07 -25.54 -10.74
N VAL A 240 2.84 -25.00 -10.76
CA VAL A 240 2.25 -24.27 -9.63
C VAL A 240 2.02 -25.25 -8.49
N ARG A 241 2.84 -25.11 -7.45
CA ARG A 241 2.77 -25.93 -6.23
C ARG A 241 3.37 -25.17 -5.06
N LEU A 242 3.02 -25.57 -3.85
CA LEU A 242 3.64 -25.08 -2.63
C LEU A 242 4.97 -25.78 -2.41
N ASP A 243 6.09 -25.11 -2.67
CA ASP A 243 7.39 -25.58 -2.22
C ASP A 243 7.55 -25.23 -0.73
N PRO A 244 7.76 -26.23 0.17
CA PRO A 244 7.79 -25.98 1.62
C PRO A 244 8.86 -24.99 2.05
N ASN A 245 10.06 -25.08 1.44
CA ASN A 245 11.17 -24.20 1.78
C ASN A 245 10.92 -22.77 1.30
N MET A 246 10.37 -22.61 0.11
CA MET A 246 10.04 -21.30 -0.45
C MET A 246 8.85 -20.67 0.29
N THR A 247 7.82 -21.46 0.58
CA THR A 247 6.67 -21.02 1.38
C THR A 247 7.12 -20.50 2.74
N LYS A 248 7.97 -21.24 3.45
CA LYS A 248 8.53 -20.82 4.74
C LYS A 248 9.28 -19.49 4.63
N LYS A 249 10.07 -19.29 3.57
CA LYS A 249 10.79 -18.04 3.34
C LYS A 249 9.83 -16.87 3.06
N ILE A 250 8.81 -17.06 2.21
CA ILE A 250 7.81 -16.05 1.89
C ILE A 250 7.04 -15.64 3.16
N PHE A 251 6.61 -16.60 3.97
CA PHE A 251 5.95 -16.31 5.24
C PHE A 251 6.86 -15.59 6.22
N PHE A 252 8.10 -16.02 6.36
CA PHE A 252 9.04 -15.42 7.29
C PHE A 252 9.36 -13.95 6.97
N LEU A 253 9.36 -13.57 5.69
CA LEU A 253 9.55 -12.19 5.26
C LEU A 253 8.23 -11.42 5.12
N GLY A 254 7.17 -12.07 4.64
CA GLY A 254 5.90 -11.42 4.37
C GLY A 254 5.06 -11.18 5.62
N LEU A 255 4.99 -12.15 6.53
CA LEU A 255 4.13 -12.05 7.71
C LEU A 255 4.47 -10.87 8.64
N PRO A 256 5.75 -10.57 8.95
CA PRO A 256 6.08 -9.38 9.72
C PRO A 256 5.62 -8.08 9.04
N ALA A 257 5.83 -7.96 7.73
CA ALA A 257 5.37 -6.79 6.98
C ALA A 257 3.83 -6.71 6.92
N ALA A 258 3.15 -7.84 6.79
CA ALA A 258 1.70 -7.94 6.80
C ALA A 258 1.10 -7.51 8.15
N ILE A 259 1.63 -8.03 9.25
CA ILE A 259 1.22 -7.65 10.61
C ILE A 259 1.46 -6.15 10.83
N GLN A 260 2.63 -5.63 10.47
CA GLN A 260 2.95 -4.22 10.59
C GLN A 260 1.91 -3.34 9.88
N MET A 261 1.57 -3.64 8.63
CA MET A 261 0.62 -2.84 7.84
C MET A 261 -0.79 -2.91 8.44
N ALA A 262 -1.27 -4.10 8.78
CA ALA A 262 -2.60 -4.30 9.35
C ALA A 262 -2.74 -3.57 10.70
N VAL A 263 -1.78 -3.76 11.60
CA VAL A 263 -1.84 -3.18 12.97
C VAL A 263 -1.63 -1.67 12.95
N THR A 264 -0.81 -1.14 12.03
CA THR A 264 -0.66 0.32 11.86
C THR A 264 -1.99 0.96 11.43
N SER A 265 -2.72 0.36 10.50
CA SER A 265 -4.04 0.82 10.09
C SER A 265 -5.03 0.83 11.26
N PHE A 266 -5.02 -0.23 12.07
CA PHE A 266 -5.85 -0.31 13.28
C PHE A 266 -5.51 0.76 14.33
N SER A 267 -4.21 1.06 14.52
CA SER A 267 -3.76 2.10 15.47
C SER A 267 -4.30 3.50 15.15
N ASN A 268 -4.55 3.80 13.89
CA ASN A 268 -5.09 5.11 13.47
C ASN A 268 -6.55 5.31 13.95
N VAL A 269 -7.30 4.23 14.19
CA VAL A 269 -8.66 4.29 14.75
C VAL A 269 -8.65 4.87 16.18
N PHE A 270 -7.64 4.52 16.99
CA PHE A 270 -7.53 5.08 18.33
C PHE A 270 -7.26 6.58 18.32
N VAL A 271 -6.38 7.05 17.42
CA VAL A 271 -6.12 8.50 17.30
C VAL A 271 -7.40 9.24 16.91
N GLN A 272 -8.16 8.69 15.98
CA GLN A 272 -9.47 9.25 15.60
C GLN A 272 -10.39 9.40 16.82
N ALA A 273 -10.41 8.41 17.72
CA ALA A 273 -11.22 8.47 18.94
C ALA A 273 -10.81 9.62 19.88
N TYR A 274 -9.49 9.92 19.97
CA TYR A 274 -9.03 11.09 20.73
C TYR A 274 -9.41 12.41 20.06
N ILE A 275 -9.30 12.52 18.74
CA ILE A 275 -9.72 13.72 17.98
C ILE A 275 -11.23 13.95 18.11
N ASN A 276 -12.04 12.90 18.16
CA ASN A 276 -13.49 13.00 18.28
C ASN A 276 -13.95 13.72 19.57
N ARG A 277 -13.15 13.75 20.63
CA ARG A 277 -13.45 14.46 21.87
C ARG A 277 -13.55 15.98 21.70
N PHE A 278 -12.91 16.53 20.64
CA PHE A 278 -12.90 17.97 20.35
C PHE A 278 -14.10 18.44 19.50
N GLY A 279 -15.06 17.55 19.28
CA GLY A 279 -16.31 17.88 18.62
C GLY A 279 -16.28 17.69 17.10
N SER A 280 -17.44 17.92 16.48
CA SER A 280 -17.67 17.62 15.07
C SER A 280 -16.81 18.43 14.10
N ALA A 281 -16.49 19.70 14.44
CA ALA A 281 -15.64 20.55 13.62
C ALA A 281 -14.18 20.00 13.56
N ALA A 282 -13.61 19.56 14.70
CA ALA A 282 -12.30 18.93 14.73
C ALA A 282 -12.29 17.60 13.97
N MET A 283 -13.33 16.78 14.10
CA MET A 283 -13.50 15.53 13.34
C MET A 283 -13.52 15.79 11.83
N ALA A 284 -14.30 16.77 11.36
CA ALA A 284 -14.40 17.15 9.96
C ALA A 284 -13.07 17.73 9.43
N GLY A 285 -12.38 18.55 10.25
CA GLY A 285 -11.05 19.07 9.94
C GLY A 285 -10.01 17.97 9.80
N TRP A 286 -9.99 17.00 10.72
CA TRP A 286 -9.11 15.84 10.68
C TRP A 286 -9.40 14.95 9.45
N SER A 287 -10.67 14.71 9.13
CA SER A 287 -11.06 13.97 7.93
C SER A 287 -10.60 14.66 6.65
N SER A 288 -10.72 15.98 6.57
CA SER A 288 -10.26 16.78 5.43
C SER A 288 -8.73 16.72 5.28
N TYR A 289 -8.00 16.88 6.40
CA TYR A 289 -6.55 16.66 6.45
C TYR A 289 -6.19 15.26 5.97
N GLY A 290 -6.83 14.21 6.48
CA GLY A 290 -6.52 12.81 6.14
C GLY A 290 -6.71 12.50 4.64
N LYS A 291 -7.65 13.17 3.95
CA LYS A 291 -7.79 13.05 2.50
C LYS A 291 -6.59 13.67 1.76
N ILE A 292 -6.13 14.84 2.21
CA ILE A 292 -4.95 15.53 1.64
C ILE A 292 -3.68 14.72 1.94
N ASP A 293 -3.53 14.25 3.18
CA ASP A 293 -2.41 13.41 3.65
C ASP A 293 -2.20 12.18 2.77
N LYS A 294 -3.28 11.45 2.44
CA LYS A 294 -3.20 10.27 1.56
C LYS A 294 -2.50 10.59 0.23
N PHE A 295 -2.84 11.71 -0.42
CA PHE A 295 -2.19 12.10 -1.68
C PHE A 295 -0.71 12.46 -1.48
N CYS A 296 -0.37 13.10 -0.38
CA CYS A 296 1.00 13.54 -0.09
C CYS A 296 1.95 12.38 0.28
N VAL A 297 1.42 11.34 0.91
CA VAL A 297 2.21 10.16 1.35
C VAL A 297 2.46 9.15 0.23
N LEU A 298 1.57 9.06 -0.78
CA LEU A 298 1.70 8.10 -1.89
C LEU A 298 3.07 8.14 -2.62
N PRO A 299 3.63 9.30 -2.97
CA PRO A 299 4.96 9.38 -3.59
C PRO A 299 6.08 8.82 -2.72
N ILE A 300 6.04 9.11 -1.41
CA ILE A 300 7.03 8.63 -0.43
C ILE A 300 6.97 7.11 -0.34
N GLN A 301 5.77 6.54 -0.27
CA GLN A 301 5.57 5.07 -0.24
C GLN A 301 6.04 4.41 -1.54
N SER A 302 5.77 5.02 -2.69
CA SER A 302 6.18 4.51 -4.00
C SER A 302 7.71 4.48 -4.14
N LEU A 303 8.41 5.52 -3.68
CA LEU A 303 9.87 5.57 -3.64
C LEU A 303 10.44 4.52 -2.66
N SER A 304 9.84 4.34 -1.49
CA SER A 304 10.23 3.31 -0.53
C SER A 304 10.12 1.90 -1.11
N LEU A 305 9.05 1.62 -1.87
CA LEU A 305 8.90 0.34 -2.57
C LEU A 305 9.96 0.18 -3.66
N GLY A 306 10.29 1.26 -4.37
CA GLY A 306 11.41 1.31 -5.33
C GLY A 306 12.74 0.97 -4.66
N VAL A 307 13.03 1.56 -3.50
CA VAL A 307 14.23 1.24 -2.72
C VAL A 307 14.22 -0.22 -2.29
N THR A 308 13.10 -0.77 -1.83
CA THR A 308 13.00 -2.18 -1.44
C THR A 308 13.37 -3.12 -2.59
N THR A 309 12.83 -2.89 -3.79
CA THR A 309 13.13 -3.70 -4.98
C THR A 309 14.58 -3.51 -5.43
N PHE A 310 15.06 -2.25 -5.45
CA PHE A 310 16.44 -1.92 -5.81
C PHE A 310 17.45 -2.62 -4.90
N VAL A 311 17.24 -2.53 -3.60
CA VAL A 311 18.07 -3.18 -2.59
C VAL A 311 18.04 -4.69 -2.74
N GLY A 312 16.86 -5.30 -2.93
CA GLY A 312 16.73 -6.73 -3.14
C GLY A 312 17.54 -7.22 -4.34
N GLN A 313 17.40 -6.58 -5.50
CA GLN A 313 18.13 -6.96 -6.71
C GLN A 313 19.65 -6.74 -6.57
N ASN A 314 20.09 -5.62 -6.00
CA ASN A 314 21.53 -5.35 -5.83
C ASN A 314 22.19 -6.23 -4.77
N LEU A 315 21.47 -6.58 -3.71
CA LEU A 315 21.93 -7.58 -2.74
C LEU A 315 22.09 -8.96 -3.39
N GLY A 316 21.10 -9.40 -4.17
CA GLY A 316 21.18 -10.62 -4.94
C GLY A 316 22.35 -10.65 -5.92
N ALA A 317 22.65 -9.52 -6.55
CA ALA A 317 23.82 -9.31 -7.42
C ALA A 317 25.13 -9.13 -6.65
N ARG A 318 25.15 -9.18 -5.32
CA ARG A 318 26.31 -8.94 -4.43
C ARG A 318 26.90 -7.53 -4.54
N LYS A 319 26.13 -6.52 -4.99
CA LYS A 319 26.56 -5.12 -5.15
C LYS A 319 26.25 -4.28 -3.90
N ILE A 320 26.93 -4.56 -2.79
CA ILE A 320 26.68 -3.95 -1.47
C ILE A 320 26.83 -2.44 -1.49
N ASP A 321 27.82 -1.91 -2.20
CA ASP A 321 28.03 -0.46 -2.28
C ASP A 321 26.82 0.25 -2.90
N ARG A 322 26.18 -0.37 -3.91
CA ARG A 322 24.94 0.16 -4.49
C ARG A 322 23.78 0.10 -3.48
N VAL A 323 23.72 -0.94 -2.63
CA VAL A 323 22.74 -1.01 -1.54
C VAL A 323 22.94 0.14 -0.55
N ARG A 324 24.17 0.42 -0.11
CA ARG A 324 24.47 1.55 0.80
C ARG A 324 24.14 2.90 0.16
N GLN A 325 24.55 3.08 -1.09
CA GLN A 325 24.28 4.33 -1.82
C GLN A 325 22.79 4.53 -2.08
N SER A 326 22.02 3.45 -2.36
CA SER A 326 20.60 3.56 -2.63
C SER A 326 19.80 4.08 -1.44
N THR A 327 20.20 3.76 -0.21
CA THR A 327 19.55 4.30 0.99
C THR A 327 19.75 5.82 1.08
N LYS A 328 20.96 6.32 0.83
CA LYS A 328 21.25 7.76 0.82
C LYS A 328 20.50 8.46 -0.32
N VAL A 329 20.64 7.97 -1.55
CA VAL A 329 19.99 8.56 -2.73
C VAL A 329 18.46 8.49 -2.59
N GLY A 330 17.91 7.37 -2.11
CA GLY A 330 16.48 7.21 -1.87
C GLY A 330 15.95 8.19 -0.82
N THR A 331 16.70 8.42 0.26
CA THR A 331 16.32 9.42 1.29
C THR A 331 16.34 10.84 0.72
N LEU A 332 17.38 11.20 -0.06
CA LEU A 332 17.46 12.52 -0.69
C LEU A 332 16.32 12.74 -1.71
N LEU A 333 16.02 11.73 -2.52
CA LEU A 333 14.89 11.79 -3.45
C LEU A 333 13.55 11.92 -2.72
N CYS A 334 13.35 11.16 -1.63
CA CYS A 334 12.15 11.31 -0.81
C CYS A 334 12.05 12.70 -0.20
N PHE A 335 13.15 13.28 0.28
CA PHE A 335 13.18 14.65 0.80
C PHE A 335 12.81 15.66 -0.29
N ALA A 336 13.40 15.55 -1.47
CA ALA A 336 13.08 16.45 -2.58
C ALA A 336 11.61 16.39 -2.95
N VAL A 337 11.04 15.18 -3.05
CA VAL A 337 9.61 14.98 -3.36
C VAL A 337 8.72 15.47 -2.22
N ALA A 338 9.08 15.17 -0.96
CA ALA A 338 8.31 15.63 0.20
C ALA A 338 8.29 17.16 0.28
N ILE A 339 9.44 17.84 0.08
CA ILE A 339 9.54 19.30 0.08
C ILE A 339 8.72 19.89 -1.06
N LEU A 340 8.82 19.32 -2.27
CA LEU A 340 8.06 19.76 -3.44
C LEU A 340 6.54 19.69 -3.23
N ILE A 341 6.06 18.73 -2.47
CA ILE A 341 4.64 18.56 -2.18
C ILE A 341 4.25 19.38 -0.94
N THR A 342 5.03 19.33 0.13
CA THR A 342 4.69 19.93 1.42
C THR A 342 4.63 21.45 1.34
N ILE A 343 5.56 22.10 0.64
CA ILE A 343 5.57 23.57 0.55
C ILE A 343 4.29 24.13 -0.08
N PRO A 344 3.83 23.67 -1.28
CA PRO A 344 2.56 24.12 -1.83
C PRO A 344 1.36 23.81 -0.92
N VAL A 345 1.33 22.62 -0.31
CA VAL A 345 0.22 22.23 0.57
C VAL A 345 0.17 23.10 1.83
N LEU A 346 1.30 23.49 2.39
CA LEU A 346 1.36 24.44 3.53
C LEU A 346 0.89 25.85 3.13
N ILE A 347 1.28 26.33 1.95
CA ILE A 347 0.87 27.66 1.44
C ILE A 347 -0.63 27.67 1.16
N PHE A 348 -1.13 26.63 0.50
CA PHE A 348 -2.54 26.52 0.11
C PHE A 348 -3.40 25.70 1.08
N ALA A 349 -2.97 25.53 2.33
CA ALA A 349 -3.65 24.66 3.31
C ALA A 349 -5.14 25.00 3.47
N ARG A 350 -5.49 26.27 3.67
CA ARG A 350 -6.87 26.72 3.84
C ARG A 350 -7.73 26.53 2.58
N PRO A 351 -7.31 26.93 1.38
CA PRO A 351 -7.97 26.59 0.12
C PRO A 351 -8.17 25.08 -0.09
N LEU A 352 -7.18 24.26 0.20
CA LEU A 352 -7.27 22.80 0.04
C LEU A 352 -8.31 22.19 0.98
N VAL A 353 -8.34 22.59 2.25
CA VAL A 353 -9.39 22.16 3.19
C VAL A 353 -10.77 22.63 2.73
N SER A 354 -10.88 23.85 2.17
CA SER A 354 -12.14 24.42 1.69
C SER A 354 -12.78 23.65 0.54
N MET A 355 -12.01 22.84 -0.17
CA MET A 355 -12.53 21.93 -1.20
C MET A 355 -13.42 20.81 -0.60
N PHE A 356 -13.21 20.48 0.67
CA PHE A 356 -13.95 19.43 1.36
C PHE A 356 -15.04 19.97 2.29
N ASN A 357 -14.75 21.09 2.96
CA ASN A 357 -15.72 21.75 3.86
C ASN A 357 -15.41 23.24 3.96
N ARG A 358 -16.45 24.09 3.93
CA ARG A 358 -16.33 25.55 3.97
C ARG A 358 -16.67 26.17 5.30
N THR A 359 -17.04 25.36 6.31
CA THR A 359 -17.36 25.86 7.66
C THR A 359 -16.08 26.44 8.28
N PRO A 360 -16.09 27.68 8.80
CA PRO A 360 -14.90 28.37 9.29
C PRO A 360 -14.12 27.56 10.33
N GLU A 361 -14.79 26.96 11.32
CA GLU A 361 -14.18 26.14 12.36
C GLU A 361 -13.49 24.90 11.79
N VAL A 362 -14.08 24.24 10.78
CA VAL A 362 -13.49 23.08 10.09
C VAL A 362 -12.25 23.48 9.29
N LEU A 363 -12.29 24.67 8.67
CA LEU A 363 -11.15 25.25 7.96
C LEU A 363 -9.98 25.49 8.91
N ASP A 364 -10.27 26.02 10.10
CA ASP A 364 -9.25 26.32 11.11
C ASP A 364 -8.59 25.03 11.63
N TYR A 365 -9.39 24.03 12.01
CA TYR A 365 -8.84 22.72 12.43
C TYR A 365 -8.07 22.02 11.31
N GLY A 366 -8.63 21.93 10.10
CA GLY A 366 -7.96 21.25 8.98
C GLY A 366 -6.64 21.92 8.61
N THR A 367 -6.61 23.26 8.59
CA THR A 367 -5.40 24.05 8.34
C THR A 367 -4.37 23.86 9.46
N LEU A 368 -4.82 23.80 10.71
CA LEU A 368 -3.98 23.53 11.87
C LEU A 368 -3.29 22.18 11.75
N PHE A 369 -4.02 21.11 11.45
CA PHE A 369 -3.46 19.76 11.28
C PHE A 369 -2.46 19.70 10.14
N ILE A 370 -2.74 20.29 8.99
CA ILE A 370 -1.80 20.38 7.88
C ILE A 370 -0.50 21.05 8.30
N ARG A 371 -0.58 22.21 8.97
CA ARG A 371 0.60 22.97 9.39
C ARG A 371 1.40 22.28 10.47
N LEU A 372 0.75 21.46 11.29
CA LEU A 372 1.37 20.75 12.40
C LEU A 372 2.08 19.47 11.93
N GLU A 373 1.45 18.70 11.03
CA GLU A 373 1.91 17.37 10.65
C GLU A 373 2.91 17.39 9.50
N MET A 374 2.64 18.19 8.46
CA MET A 374 3.38 18.13 7.20
C MET A 374 4.87 18.50 7.29
N PRO A 375 5.34 19.43 8.16
CA PRO A 375 6.76 19.68 8.32
C PRO A 375 7.57 18.43 8.73
N PHE A 376 6.92 17.47 9.39
CA PHE A 376 7.55 16.24 9.86
C PHE A 376 7.58 15.11 8.82
N TYR A 377 7.12 15.37 7.58
CA TYR A 377 7.23 14.40 6.48
C TYR A 377 8.67 14.02 6.15
N LEU A 378 9.65 14.88 6.45
CA LEU A 378 11.05 14.51 6.32
C LEU A 378 11.42 13.33 7.25
N ALA A 379 10.87 13.30 8.48
CA ALA A 379 11.02 12.15 9.36
C ALA A 379 10.33 10.91 8.76
N LEU A 380 9.12 11.06 8.20
CA LEU A 380 8.43 9.98 7.53
C LEU A 380 9.23 9.43 6.33
N CYS A 381 9.92 10.27 5.57
CA CYS A 381 10.83 9.85 4.48
C CYS A 381 11.95 8.93 5.00
N VAL A 382 12.59 9.33 6.11
CA VAL A 382 13.63 8.49 6.75
C VAL A 382 13.05 7.14 7.16
N ASN A 383 11.87 7.13 7.81
CA ASN A 383 11.20 5.91 8.21
C ASN A 383 10.95 4.97 7.04
N GLN A 384 10.34 5.48 5.98
CA GLN A 384 9.94 4.69 4.83
C GLN A 384 11.13 4.13 4.06
N VAL A 385 12.18 4.94 3.82
CA VAL A 385 13.35 4.49 3.06
C VAL A 385 14.18 3.49 3.85
N HIS A 386 14.44 3.73 5.14
CA HIS A 386 15.23 2.79 5.95
C HIS A 386 14.47 1.48 6.18
N ALA A 387 13.16 1.55 6.44
CA ALA A 387 12.32 0.34 6.50
C ALA A 387 12.31 -0.40 5.14
N GLY A 388 12.22 0.32 4.02
CA GLY A 388 12.32 -0.24 2.67
C GLY A 388 13.65 -0.94 2.42
N THR A 389 14.77 -0.32 2.82
CA THR A 389 16.10 -0.92 2.74
C THR A 389 16.21 -2.20 3.57
N LEU A 390 15.76 -2.16 4.84
CA LEU A 390 15.78 -3.33 5.72
C LEU A 390 14.92 -4.48 5.18
N ARG A 391 13.73 -4.17 4.64
CA ARG A 391 12.91 -5.19 3.96
C ARG A 391 13.62 -5.76 2.74
N GLY A 392 14.24 -4.92 1.92
CA GLY A 392 14.97 -5.32 0.71
C GLY A 392 16.15 -6.26 0.99
N ILE A 393 16.87 -6.08 2.10
CA ILE A 393 17.92 -7.03 2.52
C ILE A 393 17.36 -8.33 3.13
N GLY A 394 16.04 -8.43 3.33
CA GLY A 394 15.38 -9.59 3.94
C GLY A 394 15.21 -9.51 5.45
N ASN A 395 15.44 -8.35 6.06
CA ASN A 395 15.16 -8.12 7.47
C ASN A 395 13.83 -7.36 7.64
N THR A 396 12.72 -8.08 7.62
CA THR A 396 11.38 -7.50 7.78
C THR A 396 10.94 -7.41 9.23
N LYS A 397 11.57 -8.16 10.13
CA LYS A 397 11.24 -8.16 11.56
C LYS A 397 11.66 -6.85 12.24
N ALA A 398 12.86 -6.33 11.97
CA ALA A 398 13.34 -5.12 12.60
C ALA A 398 12.45 -3.90 12.30
N PRO A 399 12.12 -3.55 11.04
CA PRO A 399 11.19 -2.45 10.78
C PRO A 399 9.79 -2.71 11.36
N MET A 400 9.30 -3.96 11.37
CA MET A 400 8.02 -4.28 12.03
C MET A 400 8.07 -3.90 13.52
N VAL A 401 9.04 -4.42 14.27
CA VAL A 401 9.13 -4.18 15.71
C VAL A 401 9.30 -2.69 16.01
N ILE A 402 10.22 -2.01 15.33
CA ILE A 402 10.50 -0.59 15.57
C ILE A 402 9.27 0.27 15.24
N MET A 403 8.65 0.07 14.07
CA MET A 403 7.48 0.88 13.66
C MET A 403 6.26 0.60 14.55
N MET A 404 6.02 -0.66 14.93
CA MET A 404 4.95 -0.98 15.88
C MET A 404 5.20 -0.36 17.27
N SER A 405 6.43 -0.44 17.77
CA SER A 405 6.78 0.21 19.05
C SER A 405 6.55 1.72 19.02
N CYS A 406 6.88 2.39 17.90
CA CYS A 406 6.71 3.85 17.79
C CYS A 406 5.27 4.26 17.49
N PHE A 407 4.61 3.60 16.52
CA PHE A 407 3.31 4.03 16.01
C PHE A 407 2.13 3.45 16.81
N ILE A 408 2.37 2.45 17.63
CA ILE A 408 1.33 1.86 18.47
C ILE A 408 1.68 2.12 19.94
N VAL A 409 2.73 1.47 20.46
CA VAL A 409 3.01 1.52 21.89
C VAL A 409 3.31 2.93 22.35
N PHE A 410 4.35 3.56 21.81
CA PHE A 410 4.74 4.93 22.19
C PHE A 410 3.61 5.93 21.97
N ARG A 411 2.95 5.90 20.79
CA ARG A 411 1.88 6.82 20.46
C ARG A 411 0.68 6.69 21.40
N GLN A 412 0.27 5.47 21.75
CA GLN A 412 -0.84 5.29 22.69
C GLN A 412 -0.48 5.73 24.12
N ILE A 413 0.74 5.43 24.58
CA ILE A 413 1.24 5.92 25.87
C ILE A 413 1.27 7.45 25.89
N TYR A 414 1.80 8.06 24.83
CA TYR A 414 1.84 9.51 24.68
C TYR A 414 0.43 10.12 24.72
N LEU A 415 -0.51 9.62 23.92
CA LEU A 415 -1.88 10.13 23.86
C LEU A 415 -2.59 9.97 25.20
N TYR A 416 -2.47 8.82 25.84
CA TYR A 416 -3.03 8.60 27.17
C TYR A 416 -2.46 9.58 28.18
N THR A 417 -1.14 9.75 28.20
CA THR A 417 -0.47 10.63 29.15
C THR A 417 -0.80 12.10 28.91
N VAL A 418 -0.69 12.57 27.66
CA VAL A 418 -0.88 14.00 27.37
C VAL A 418 -2.31 14.46 27.64
N THR A 419 -3.31 13.60 27.41
CA THR A 419 -4.72 13.92 27.68
C THR A 419 -5.06 13.97 29.18
N GLN A 420 -4.16 13.54 30.08
CA GLN A 420 -4.33 13.75 31.53
C GLN A 420 -3.89 15.17 31.96
N PHE A 421 -3.05 15.82 31.15
CA PHE A 421 -2.45 17.11 31.49
C PHE A 421 -3.04 18.28 30.71
N THR A 422 -3.63 18.03 29.56
CA THR A 422 -4.16 19.09 28.67
C THR A 422 -5.30 18.60 27.76
N ASP A 423 -6.30 19.47 27.59
CA ASP A 423 -7.39 19.29 26.60
C ASP A 423 -7.07 20.03 25.30
N SER A 424 -5.83 19.93 24.81
CA SER A 424 -5.40 20.56 23.56
C SER A 424 -5.40 19.60 22.39
N VAL A 425 -6.13 19.95 21.32
CA VAL A 425 -6.12 19.19 20.06
C VAL A 425 -4.72 19.17 19.41
N ILE A 426 -3.91 20.22 19.62
CA ILE A 426 -2.53 20.30 19.15
C ILE A 426 -1.69 19.22 19.80
N ALA A 427 -1.84 19.05 21.13
CA ALA A 427 -1.10 18.03 21.87
C ALA A 427 -1.47 16.61 21.39
N VAL A 428 -2.72 16.35 21.07
CA VAL A 428 -3.16 15.07 20.53
C VAL A 428 -2.60 14.84 19.11
N ALA A 429 -2.66 15.84 18.24
CA ALA A 429 -2.14 15.75 16.88
C ALA A 429 -0.62 15.50 16.84
N LEU A 430 0.16 16.11 17.74
CA LEU A 430 1.60 15.89 17.88
C LEU A 430 2.00 14.41 18.09
N GLY A 431 1.07 13.54 18.44
CA GLY A 431 1.31 12.10 18.55
C GLY A 431 1.83 11.43 17.27
N TYR A 432 1.47 11.95 16.08
CA TYR A 432 2.02 11.47 14.80
C TYR A 432 3.47 11.93 14.59
N PRO A 433 3.77 13.24 14.59
CA PRO A 433 5.12 13.76 14.43
C PRO A 433 6.14 13.16 15.41
N LEU A 434 5.80 13.08 16.67
CA LEU A 434 6.68 12.51 17.69
C LEU A 434 6.96 11.02 17.44
N GLY A 435 5.93 10.27 17.04
CA GLY A 435 6.08 8.88 16.64
C GLY A 435 6.99 8.73 15.42
N TRP A 436 6.86 9.61 14.41
CA TRP A 436 7.72 9.59 13.22
C TRP A 436 9.17 9.94 13.54
N LEU A 437 9.42 10.95 14.40
CA LEU A 437 10.76 11.33 14.83
C LEU A 437 11.44 10.20 15.58
N LEU A 438 10.78 9.61 16.58
CA LEU A 438 11.32 8.49 17.36
C LEU A 438 11.64 7.31 16.43
N CYS A 439 10.73 6.96 15.53
CA CYS A 439 10.90 5.89 14.56
C CYS A 439 12.09 6.16 13.63
N SER A 440 12.27 7.41 13.17
CA SER A 440 13.41 7.82 12.33
C SER A 440 14.74 7.57 13.02
N ILE A 441 14.85 7.99 14.28
CA ILE A 441 16.07 7.82 15.09
C ILE A 441 16.38 6.33 15.26
N LEU A 442 15.38 5.53 15.62
CA LEU A 442 15.58 4.10 15.87
C LEU A 442 15.91 3.34 14.58
N LEU A 443 15.19 3.59 13.47
CA LEU A 443 15.47 2.92 12.19
C LEU A 443 16.83 3.33 11.62
N PHE A 444 17.18 4.61 11.68
CA PHE A 444 18.48 5.11 11.24
C PHE A 444 19.63 4.49 12.04
N THR A 445 19.50 4.48 13.38
CA THR A 445 20.49 3.89 14.28
C THR A 445 20.62 2.39 14.03
N TYR A 446 19.51 1.68 13.95
CA TYR A 446 19.51 0.23 13.66
C TYR A 446 20.19 -0.06 12.31
N TYR A 447 19.84 0.71 11.25
CA TYR A 447 20.45 0.54 9.94
C TYR A 447 21.96 0.79 9.96
N ARG A 448 22.45 1.81 10.69
CA ARG A 448 23.89 2.09 10.82
C ARG A 448 24.68 0.95 11.47
N HIS A 449 24.08 0.21 12.38
CA HIS A 449 24.69 -0.95 13.05
C HIS A 449 24.47 -2.25 12.29
N THR A 450 23.67 -2.24 11.21
CA THR A 450 23.41 -3.44 10.40
C THR A 450 24.60 -3.73 9.48
N LYS A 451 25.22 -4.91 9.67
CA LYS A 451 26.28 -5.40 8.80
C LYS A 451 25.65 -6.02 7.56
N LEU A 452 25.63 -5.29 6.45
CA LEU A 452 24.97 -5.71 5.20
C LEU A 452 25.58 -6.99 4.62
N GLU A 453 26.86 -7.22 4.85
CA GLU A 453 27.60 -8.38 4.39
C GLU A 453 27.03 -9.72 4.93
N MET A 454 26.42 -9.71 6.12
CA MET A 454 25.78 -10.91 6.70
C MET A 454 24.55 -11.39 5.93
N TYR A 455 23.99 -10.56 5.07
CA TYR A 455 22.81 -10.88 4.25
C TYR A 455 23.17 -11.41 2.84
N LEU A 456 24.45 -11.49 2.51
CA LEU A 456 24.94 -12.14 1.30
C LEU A 456 24.88 -13.68 1.46
N ARG A 457 23.79 -14.29 1.04
CA ARG A 457 23.59 -15.76 1.08
C ARG A 457 23.62 -16.38 -0.30
#